data_2a3b71b8681b7dc1cc30a02e92654f70
#
_entry.id   2a3b71b8681b7dc1cc30a02e92654f70
#
_cell.length_a   1.000
_cell.length_b   1.000
_cell.length_c   1.000
_cell.angle_alpha   90.00
_cell.angle_beta   90.00
_cell.angle_gamma   90.00
#
_symmetry.space_group_name_H-M   'P 1'
#
loop_
_entity.id
_entity.type
_entity.pdbx_description
1 polymer ?
#
loop_
_entity_poly.entity_id
_entity_poly.type
_entity_poly.pdbx_seq_one_letter_code
_entity_poly.pdbx_strand_id
1 'polypeptide(L)'
;MADAAQGEPKKHEVFEKPFKVQPVFEMRSTPESYRRYPDGDKLPSQLKVWKVQDTGQPFGSVVTHSYGYEDSPDAEILTPGFNDGKESGAVGVGRHAGFLQWGFSGPPSKMTPAGKNFFLNSICYIHKFDNAAPLVRQLSMARTYIVHLASVIPLLNDPNEFFSGIFAPDLKKIYQSDPKGFGKYMEGYLEFIYHDNTYKPDLELKSLGIPSNRQAQTLERFISLLEDEKQKGLAQKLLLRYTTESFQTPAQWKGWL
;
A
#
# COMPACT_ATOMS: atom_id res chain seq x y z
N MET A 1 -7.70 14.64 -13.09
CA MET A 1 -6.43 15.23 -13.53
C MET A 1 -5.62 15.69 -12.35
N ALA A 2 -4.43 15.19 -12.20
CA ALA A 2 -3.74 15.36 -10.96
C ALA A 2 -2.62 16.42 -11.09
N ASP A 3 -2.99 17.66 -10.97
CA ASP A 3 -2.11 18.81 -10.73
C ASP A 3 -2.02 19.15 -9.23
N ALA A 4 -2.79 18.46 -8.40
CA ALA A 4 -2.96 18.76 -6.99
C ALA A 4 -2.80 17.53 -6.09
N ALA A 5 -2.31 17.79 -4.88
CA ALA A 5 -2.31 16.85 -3.78
C ALA A 5 -3.63 16.96 -2.99
N GLN A 6 -4.07 15.85 -2.41
CA GLN A 6 -5.30 15.78 -1.63
C GLN A 6 -5.00 15.96 -0.13
N GLY A 7 -5.83 16.76 0.53
CA GLY A 7 -5.78 16.98 1.97
C GLY A 7 -4.65 17.91 2.42
N GLU A 8 -4.47 17.97 3.72
CA GLU A 8 -3.40 18.77 4.32
C GLU A 8 -2.09 17.99 4.37
N PRO A 9 -0.92 18.67 4.29
CA PRO A 9 0.36 18.04 4.54
C PRO A 9 0.37 17.33 5.88
N LYS A 10 0.88 16.11 5.88
CA LYS A 10 1.13 15.36 7.12
C LYS A 10 2.19 16.10 7.94
N LYS A 11 2.22 15.84 9.26
CA LYS A 11 3.35 16.25 10.11
C LYS A 11 4.56 15.39 9.73
N HIS A 12 5.34 15.84 8.78
CA HIS A 12 6.48 15.12 8.24
C HIS A 12 7.57 16.09 7.79
N GLU A 13 8.85 15.74 7.98
CA GLU A 13 9.98 16.61 7.68
C GLU A 13 10.07 17.05 6.22
N VAL A 14 9.56 16.25 5.28
CA VAL A 14 9.51 16.58 3.85
C VAL A 14 8.72 17.87 3.55
N PHE A 15 7.83 18.28 4.47
CA PHE A 15 7.09 19.54 4.36
C PHE A 15 7.78 20.72 5.06
N GLU A 16 8.86 20.45 5.81
CA GLU A 16 9.53 21.46 6.64
C GLU A 16 10.99 21.70 6.22
N LYS A 17 11.69 20.71 5.66
CA LYS A 17 13.16 20.77 5.43
C LYS A 17 13.55 20.25 4.04
N PRO A 18 14.53 20.91 3.38
CA PRO A 18 15.21 22.16 3.79
C PRO A 18 14.36 23.41 3.62
N PHE A 19 13.22 23.33 2.88
CA PHE A 19 12.34 24.46 2.60
C PHE A 19 10.96 24.23 3.20
N LYS A 20 10.39 25.23 3.86
CA LYS A 20 9.03 25.13 4.35
C LYS A 20 8.04 25.11 3.18
N VAL A 21 7.23 24.07 3.11
CA VAL A 21 6.14 23.93 2.14
C VAL A 21 4.91 24.70 2.67
N GLN A 22 4.42 25.65 1.90
CA GLN A 22 3.25 26.48 2.25
C GLN A 22 2.16 26.30 1.19
N PRO A 23 1.31 25.28 1.28
CA PRO A 23 0.25 25.04 0.31
C PRO A 23 -0.81 26.12 0.31
N VAL A 24 -1.32 26.44 -0.88
CA VAL A 24 -2.55 27.20 -1.05
C VAL A 24 -3.67 26.22 -1.33
N PHE A 25 -4.66 26.20 -0.45
CA PHE A 25 -5.75 25.23 -0.51
C PHE A 25 -6.93 25.74 -1.35
N GLU A 26 -7.59 24.82 -2.01
CA GLU A 26 -8.88 25.01 -2.66
C GLU A 26 -9.78 23.79 -2.42
N MET A 27 -11.09 23.97 -2.60
CA MET A 27 -12.05 22.87 -2.58
C MET A 27 -12.37 22.47 -4.01
N ARG A 28 -12.34 21.16 -4.28
CA ARG A 28 -12.70 20.58 -5.59
C ARG A 28 -13.78 19.52 -5.40
N SER A 29 -14.68 19.42 -6.38
CA SER A 29 -15.69 18.37 -6.40
C SER A 29 -15.04 17.00 -6.34
N THR A 30 -15.57 16.11 -5.48
CA THR A 30 -15.10 14.75 -5.38
C THR A 30 -15.35 14.00 -6.70
N PRO A 31 -14.33 13.40 -7.31
CA PRO A 31 -14.48 12.65 -8.54
C PRO A 31 -15.48 11.50 -8.40
N GLU A 32 -16.36 11.35 -9.39
CA GLU A 32 -17.35 10.26 -9.40
C GLU A 32 -16.69 8.87 -9.42
N SER A 33 -15.51 8.76 -10.03
CA SER A 33 -14.73 7.54 -10.07
C SER A 33 -14.37 6.97 -8.68
N TYR A 34 -14.28 7.84 -7.64
CA TYR A 34 -13.97 7.40 -6.28
C TYR A 34 -15.03 6.47 -5.69
N ARG A 35 -16.30 6.60 -6.12
CA ARG A 35 -17.41 5.73 -5.69
C ARG A 35 -17.26 4.26 -6.11
N ARG A 36 -16.37 3.97 -7.06
CA ARG A 36 -16.07 2.59 -7.51
C ARG A 36 -15.20 1.82 -6.52
N TYR A 37 -14.67 2.50 -5.52
CA TYR A 37 -13.76 1.94 -4.54
C TYR A 37 -14.44 1.84 -3.17
N PRO A 38 -13.98 0.94 -2.30
CA PRO A 38 -14.49 0.83 -0.94
C PRO A 38 -14.52 2.19 -0.24
N ASP A 39 -15.59 2.45 0.51
CA ASP A 39 -15.84 3.70 1.24
C ASP A 39 -15.96 4.98 0.39
N GLY A 40 -15.92 4.88 -0.93
CA GLY A 40 -16.05 6.03 -1.83
C GLY A 40 -17.38 6.79 -1.68
N ASP A 41 -18.46 6.09 -1.34
CA ASP A 41 -19.78 6.69 -1.08
C ASP A 41 -19.83 7.51 0.21
N LYS A 42 -18.89 7.31 1.14
CA LYS A 42 -18.79 8.05 2.40
C LYS A 42 -18.04 9.37 2.26
N LEU A 43 -17.42 9.62 1.11
CA LEU A 43 -16.65 10.83 0.89
C LEU A 43 -17.56 12.06 0.80
N PRO A 44 -17.11 13.23 1.30
CA PRO A 44 -17.84 14.48 1.14
C PRO A 44 -17.94 14.87 -0.34
N SER A 45 -18.91 15.70 -0.68
CA SER A 45 -19.10 16.18 -2.07
C SER A 45 -17.94 17.01 -2.63
N GLN A 46 -17.10 17.54 -1.74
CA GLN A 46 -15.90 18.29 -2.07
C GLN A 46 -14.73 17.85 -1.20
N LEU A 47 -13.54 17.84 -1.78
CA LEU A 47 -12.29 17.51 -1.12
C LEU A 47 -11.37 18.74 -1.11
N LYS A 48 -10.67 18.91 0.02
CA LYS A 48 -9.62 19.89 0.17
C LYS A 48 -8.38 19.44 -0.59
N VAL A 49 -7.86 20.31 -1.45
CA VAL A 49 -6.65 20.01 -2.25
C VAL A 49 -5.73 21.23 -2.28
N TRP A 50 -4.51 21.03 -2.71
CA TRP A 50 -3.57 22.11 -3.00
C TRP A 50 -2.79 21.83 -4.28
N LYS A 51 -2.59 22.87 -5.10
CA LYS A 51 -1.85 22.72 -6.37
C LYS A 51 -0.36 22.49 -6.13
N VAL A 52 0.15 21.40 -6.69
CA VAL A 52 1.59 21.08 -6.76
C VAL A 52 2.19 21.66 -8.04
N GLN A 53 1.44 21.60 -9.13
CA GLN A 53 1.84 22.14 -10.44
C GLN A 53 0.70 22.91 -11.09
N ASP A 54 1.05 23.84 -11.98
CA ASP A 54 0.10 24.61 -12.79
C ASP A 54 0.59 24.62 -14.24
N THR A 55 0.15 23.64 -14.99
CA THR A 55 0.59 23.42 -16.37
C THR A 55 -0.27 24.18 -17.39
N GLY A 56 -1.41 24.74 -16.96
CA GLY A 56 -2.37 25.41 -17.83
C GLY A 56 -3.09 24.48 -18.81
N GLN A 57 -2.75 23.21 -18.79
CA GLN A 57 -3.30 22.12 -19.60
C GLN A 57 -3.57 20.91 -18.72
N PRO A 58 -4.51 20.03 -19.10
CA PRO A 58 -4.68 18.76 -18.43
C PRO A 58 -3.43 17.89 -18.64
N PHE A 59 -2.48 18.02 -17.74
CA PHE A 59 -1.30 17.14 -17.74
C PHE A 59 -1.63 15.87 -16.95
N GLY A 60 -1.29 14.72 -17.54
CA GLY A 60 -1.40 13.45 -16.84
C GLY A 60 -0.50 13.47 -15.61
N SER A 61 -1.00 13.00 -14.49
CA SER A 61 -0.18 12.63 -13.34
C SER A 61 -0.28 11.14 -13.16
N VAL A 62 0.78 10.54 -12.67
CA VAL A 62 0.83 9.12 -12.37
C VAL A 62 0.66 8.97 -10.85
N VAL A 63 -0.58 8.84 -10.38
CA VAL A 63 -0.82 8.35 -9.03
C VAL A 63 -0.85 6.83 -9.03
N THR A 64 -0.39 6.22 -7.95
CA THR A 64 -0.48 4.77 -7.76
C THR A 64 -1.47 4.43 -6.65
N HIS A 65 -1.96 3.20 -6.64
CA HIS A 65 -2.81 2.72 -5.54
C HIS A 65 -2.05 2.74 -4.22
N SER A 66 -2.76 2.96 -3.10
CA SER A 66 -2.16 3.07 -1.77
C SER A 66 -1.69 1.73 -1.20
N TYR A 67 -2.31 0.64 -1.60
CA TYR A 67 -2.14 -0.67 -0.95
C TYR A 67 -0.70 -1.20 -0.91
N GLY A 68 0.13 -0.93 -1.91
CA GLY A 68 1.54 -1.34 -1.87
C GLY A 68 2.35 -0.62 -0.79
N TYR A 69 1.97 0.61 -0.47
CA TYR A 69 2.61 1.41 0.58
C TYR A 69 2.09 1.05 1.97
N GLU A 70 0.82 0.74 2.10
CA GLU A 70 0.20 0.38 3.38
C GLU A 70 0.66 -1.00 3.87
N ASP A 71 1.05 -1.88 2.96
CA ASP A 71 1.45 -3.25 3.26
C ASP A 71 2.97 -3.43 3.50
N SER A 72 3.76 -2.36 3.42
CA SER A 72 5.21 -2.43 3.58
C SER A 72 5.67 -1.57 4.75
N PRO A 73 6.44 -2.13 5.72
CA PRO A 73 6.93 -1.39 6.89
C PRO A 73 7.96 -0.31 6.55
N ASP A 74 8.62 -0.44 5.41
CA ASP A 74 9.64 0.46 4.87
C ASP A 74 9.11 1.38 3.77
N ALA A 75 7.78 1.46 3.64
CA ALA A 75 7.11 2.35 2.69
C ALA A 75 6.26 3.39 3.40
N GLU A 76 6.05 4.52 2.74
CA GLU A 76 5.23 5.61 3.26
C GLU A 76 4.59 6.43 2.14
N ILE A 77 3.38 6.90 2.41
CA ILE A 77 2.68 7.85 1.56
C ILE A 77 3.01 9.26 2.07
N LEU A 78 3.78 10.01 1.31
CA LEU A 78 4.13 11.40 1.65
C LEU A 78 2.95 12.34 1.39
N THR A 79 2.29 12.18 0.25
CA THR A 79 1.03 12.88 -0.04
C THR A 79 0.16 12.11 -1.00
N PRO A 80 -1.17 12.04 -0.74
CA PRO A 80 -2.12 11.56 -1.73
C PRO A 80 -2.22 12.53 -2.92
N GLY A 81 -2.45 11.99 -4.11
CA GLY A 81 -2.73 12.77 -5.30
C GLY A 81 -4.24 12.89 -5.54
N PHE A 82 -4.71 14.10 -5.89
CA PHE A 82 -6.06 14.27 -6.35
C PHE A 82 -6.18 13.81 -7.80
N ASN A 83 -6.94 12.78 -8.06
CA ASN A 83 -6.98 12.10 -9.35
C ASN A 83 -8.43 11.78 -9.78
N ASP A 84 -8.59 11.35 -11.02
CA ASP A 84 -9.83 10.79 -11.55
C ASP A 84 -9.50 9.43 -12.17
N GLY A 85 -9.89 8.34 -11.50
CA GLY A 85 -9.67 6.97 -12.00
C GLY A 85 -9.15 5.97 -10.97
N LYS A 86 -8.61 6.43 -9.82
CA LYS A 86 -8.22 5.59 -8.68
C LYS A 86 -8.95 6.05 -7.42
N GLU A 87 -8.75 5.32 -6.33
CA GLU A 87 -9.35 5.62 -5.02
C GLU A 87 -8.95 6.99 -4.48
N SER A 88 -9.76 7.52 -3.58
CA SER A 88 -9.34 8.63 -2.71
C SER A 88 -8.16 8.17 -1.85
N GLY A 89 -7.11 8.98 -1.77
CA GLY A 89 -5.89 8.58 -1.05
C GLY A 89 -4.83 7.89 -1.92
N ALA A 90 -5.10 7.66 -3.21
CA ALA A 90 -4.09 7.16 -4.14
C ALA A 90 -2.83 8.03 -4.09
N VAL A 91 -1.66 7.38 -4.12
CA VAL A 91 -0.37 8.01 -3.81
C VAL A 91 0.07 8.96 -4.91
N GLY A 92 0.16 10.23 -4.58
CA GLY A 92 0.78 11.26 -5.44
C GLY A 92 2.29 11.28 -5.30
N VAL A 93 2.80 11.26 -4.08
CA VAL A 93 4.21 11.09 -3.77
C VAL A 93 4.36 10.11 -2.63
N GLY A 94 5.22 9.12 -2.82
CA GLY A 94 5.49 8.08 -1.83
C GLY A 94 6.91 7.56 -1.91
N ARG A 95 7.36 6.93 -0.84
CA ARG A 95 8.66 6.28 -0.74
C ARG A 95 8.48 4.79 -0.45
N HIS A 96 9.32 3.96 -1.04
CA HIS A 96 9.51 2.57 -0.64
C HIS A 96 11.00 2.26 -0.67
N ALA A 97 11.59 1.97 0.47
CA ALA A 97 13.03 1.85 0.66
C ALA A 97 13.76 3.07 0.06
N GLY A 98 14.75 2.88 -0.79
CA GLY A 98 15.48 3.92 -1.52
C GLY A 98 14.78 4.48 -2.76
N PHE A 99 13.52 4.11 -3.02
CA PHE A 99 12.77 4.57 -4.19
C PHE A 99 11.74 5.63 -3.83
N LEU A 100 11.75 6.75 -4.54
CA LEU A 100 10.75 7.80 -4.46
C LEU A 100 9.90 7.80 -5.73
N GLN A 101 8.58 7.68 -5.57
CA GLN A 101 7.63 7.99 -6.63
C GLN A 101 7.25 9.46 -6.54
N TRP A 102 7.40 10.16 -7.66
CA TRP A 102 6.88 11.52 -7.86
C TRP A 102 5.82 11.49 -8.96
N GLY A 103 4.56 11.67 -8.60
CA GLY A 103 3.43 11.48 -9.50
C GLY A 103 3.02 12.74 -10.29
N PHE A 104 3.63 13.89 -10.05
CA PHE A 104 3.31 15.14 -10.74
C PHE A 104 4.26 15.34 -11.93
N SER A 105 3.80 15.00 -13.13
CA SER A 105 4.62 14.89 -14.34
C SER A 105 4.92 16.20 -15.06
N GLY A 106 4.42 17.34 -14.56
CA GLY A 106 4.76 18.64 -15.12
C GLY A 106 6.23 19.03 -14.92
N PRO A 107 6.83 19.80 -15.83
CA PRO A 107 8.22 20.21 -15.67
C PRO A 107 8.35 21.12 -14.43
N PRO A 108 9.53 21.14 -13.77
CA PRO A 108 9.76 21.95 -12.56
C PRO A 108 9.43 23.43 -12.71
N SER A 109 9.55 23.97 -13.93
CA SER A 109 9.17 25.38 -14.26
C SER A 109 7.68 25.65 -14.11
N LYS A 110 6.83 24.61 -14.14
CA LYS A 110 5.37 24.67 -13.98
C LYS A 110 4.90 24.29 -12.59
N MET A 111 5.79 23.99 -11.68
CA MET A 111 5.43 23.74 -10.28
C MET A 111 5.08 25.06 -9.58
N THR A 112 4.11 25.00 -8.69
CA THR A 112 3.83 26.11 -7.77
C THR A 112 5.01 26.31 -6.80
N PRO A 113 5.12 27.44 -6.10
CA PRO A 113 6.15 27.61 -5.08
C PRO A 113 6.14 26.49 -4.02
N ALA A 114 4.96 26.10 -3.54
CA ALA A 114 4.80 24.98 -2.62
C ALA A 114 5.25 23.65 -3.25
N GLY A 115 4.86 23.41 -4.51
CA GLY A 115 5.26 22.22 -5.25
C GLY A 115 6.78 22.12 -5.46
N LYS A 116 7.45 23.25 -5.77
CA LYS A 116 8.93 23.29 -5.89
C LYS A 116 9.63 22.95 -4.59
N ASN A 117 9.19 23.56 -3.48
CA ASN A 117 9.76 23.28 -2.17
C ASN A 117 9.56 21.81 -1.80
N PHE A 118 8.37 21.28 -2.03
CA PHE A 118 8.07 19.87 -1.75
C PHE A 118 8.91 18.92 -2.62
N PHE A 119 9.09 19.23 -3.91
CA PHE A 119 9.94 18.46 -4.81
C PHE A 119 11.40 18.41 -4.36
N LEU A 120 11.97 19.59 -4.05
CA LEU A 120 13.36 19.69 -3.58
C LEU A 120 13.54 18.98 -2.24
N ASN A 121 12.61 19.15 -1.33
CA ASN A 121 12.61 18.45 -0.04
C ASN A 121 12.54 16.92 -0.24
N SER A 122 11.74 16.46 -1.18
CA SER A 122 11.60 15.02 -1.49
C SER A 122 12.91 14.43 -2.01
N ILE A 123 13.66 15.19 -2.83
CA ILE A 123 14.99 14.78 -3.30
C ILE A 123 15.98 14.71 -2.11
N CYS A 124 15.98 15.72 -1.24
CA CYS A 124 16.83 15.69 -0.05
C CYS A 124 16.45 14.56 0.92
N TYR A 125 15.15 14.29 1.03
CA TYR A 125 14.64 13.27 1.91
C TYR A 125 15.02 11.86 1.48
N ILE A 126 14.88 11.55 0.19
CA ILE A 126 15.19 10.19 -0.31
C ILE A 126 16.66 9.80 -0.14
N HIS A 127 17.57 10.77 -0.13
CA HIS A 127 19.00 10.52 0.14
C HIS A 127 19.27 9.84 1.49
N LYS A 128 18.38 9.94 2.45
CA LYS A 128 18.50 9.25 3.74
C LYS A 128 18.41 7.73 3.61
N PHE A 129 17.90 7.26 2.49
CA PHE A 129 17.65 5.86 2.20
C PHE A 129 18.52 5.34 1.04
N ASP A 130 19.64 6.00 0.78
CA ASP A 130 20.58 5.56 -0.23
C ASP A 130 21.02 4.11 0.04
N ASN A 131 20.94 3.28 -0.99
CA ASN A 131 21.21 1.85 -0.94
C ASN A 131 20.22 1.00 -0.13
N ALA A 132 19.13 1.56 0.41
CA ALA A 132 18.09 0.76 1.04
C ALA A 132 17.34 -0.06 -0.03
N ALA A 133 17.24 -1.37 0.20
CA ALA A 133 16.43 -2.27 -0.61
C ALA A 133 15.05 -2.49 0.04
N PRO A 134 13.98 -2.76 -0.74
CA PRO A 134 12.68 -3.10 -0.17
C PRO A 134 12.75 -4.33 0.74
N LEU A 135 12.19 -4.22 1.95
CA LEU A 135 12.21 -5.31 2.94
C LEU A 135 11.21 -6.41 2.62
N VAL A 136 10.03 -6.05 2.13
CA VAL A 136 8.93 -6.99 1.95
C VAL A 136 8.43 -7.04 0.52
N ARG A 137 7.81 -8.18 0.18
CA ARG A 137 7.07 -8.33 -1.09
C ARG A 137 5.75 -7.59 -0.98
N GLN A 138 5.44 -6.81 -2.01
CA GLN A 138 4.19 -6.07 -2.07
C GLN A 138 3.04 -6.93 -2.59
N LEU A 139 1.81 -6.58 -2.16
CA LEU A 139 0.59 -7.10 -2.75
C LEU A 139 0.29 -6.38 -4.07
N SER A 140 -0.34 -7.08 -4.99
CA SER A 140 -0.79 -6.51 -6.27
C SER A 140 -2.19 -5.88 -6.20
N MET A 141 -2.94 -6.14 -5.13
CA MET A 141 -4.25 -5.54 -4.85
C MET A 141 -4.37 -5.19 -3.36
N ALA A 142 -5.17 -4.18 -3.05
CA ALA A 142 -5.50 -3.83 -1.66
C ALA A 142 -6.19 -4.99 -0.94
N ARG A 143 -5.84 -5.23 0.33
CA ARG A 143 -6.49 -6.27 1.16
C ARG A 143 -7.99 -6.01 1.31
N THR A 144 -8.37 -4.75 1.50
CA THR A 144 -9.77 -4.33 1.56
C THR A 144 -10.51 -4.63 0.27
N TYR A 145 -9.84 -4.50 -0.89
CA TYR A 145 -10.42 -4.87 -2.18
C TYR A 145 -10.58 -6.38 -2.32
N ILE A 146 -9.63 -7.17 -1.83
CA ILE A 146 -9.76 -8.65 -1.78
C ILE A 146 -10.95 -9.08 -0.91
N VAL A 147 -11.14 -8.44 0.25
CA VAL A 147 -12.30 -8.67 1.11
C VAL A 147 -13.60 -8.26 0.41
N HIS A 148 -13.60 -7.12 -0.27
CA HIS A 148 -14.74 -6.68 -1.06
C HIS A 148 -15.08 -7.70 -2.17
N LEU A 149 -14.10 -8.16 -2.94
CA LEU A 149 -14.31 -9.21 -3.94
C LEU A 149 -14.92 -10.47 -3.32
N ALA A 150 -14.40 -10.91 -2.17
CA ALA A 150 -14.96 -12.07 -1.45
C ALA A 150 -16.42 -11.87 -1.07
N SER A 151 -16.83 -10.63 -0.78
CA SER A 151 -18.22 -10.30 -0.42
C SER A 151 -19.16 -10.28 -1.61
N VAL A 152 -18.69 -9.99 -2.81
CA VAL A 152 -19.51 -9.87 -4.02
C VAL A 152 -19.57 -11.16 -4.85
N ILE A 153 -18.63 -12.08 -4.68
CA ILE A 153 -18.60 -13.38 -5.39
C ILE A 153 -19.94 -14.12 -5.33
N PRO A 154 -20.68 -14.18 -4.19
CA PRO A 154 -21.97 -14.86 -4.13
C PRO A 154 -23.04 -14.27 -5.03
N LEU A 155 -22.83 -13.06 -5.55
CA LEU A 155 -23.76 -12.36 -6.44
C LEU A 155 -23.47 -12.59 -7.92
N LEU A 156 -22.38 -13.31 -8.24
CA LEU A 156 -21.91 -13.52 -9.60
C LEU A 156 -22.48 -14.83 -10.20
N ASN A 157 -22.64 -14.85 -11.51
CA ASN A 157 -23.16 -16.02 -12.22
C ASN A 157 -22.17 -17.19 -12.23
N ASP A 158 -20.86 -16.93 -12.29
CA ASP A 158 -19.81 -17.95 -12.21
C ASP A 158 -18.73 -17.57 -11.19
N PRO A 159 -18.89 -17.96 -9.92
CA PRO A 159 -17.91 -17.73 -8.89
C PRO A 159 -16.63 -18.57 -9.04
N ASN A 160 -16.64 -19.62 -9.86
CA ASN A 160 -15.52 -20.56 -9.96
C ASN A 160 -14.28 -19.92 -10.58
N GLU A 161 -14.45 -18.98 -11.48
CA GLU A 161 -13.34 -18.25 -12.12
C GLU A 161 -12.45 -17.55 -11.10
N PHE A 162 -13.04 -17.04 -10.01
CA PHE A 162 -12.29 -16.36 -8.94
C PHE A 162 -11.38 -17.29 -8.16
N PHE A 163 -11.73 -18.57 -8.05
CA PHE A 163 -10.91 -19.58 -7.35
C PHE A 163 -9.85 -20.22 -8.26
N SER A 164 -9.78 -19.82 -9.53
CA SER A 164 -8.70 -20.20 -10.44
C SER A 164 -7.68 -19.09 -10.70
N GLY A 165 -8.02 -17.82 -10.38
CA GLY A 165 -7.18 -16.67 -10.70
C GLY A 165 -6.89 -15.72 -9.54
N ILE A 166 -7.84 -15.52 -8.63
CA ILE A 166 -7.69 -14.54 -7.54
C ILE A 166 -7.51 -15.23 -6.18
N PHE A 167 -8.45 -16.07 -5.79
CA PHE A 167 -8.40 -16.76 -4.50
C PHE A 167 -7.73 -18.13 -4.61
N ALA A 168 -7.04 -18.53 -3.55
CA ALA A 168 -6.43 -19.85 -3.49
C ALA A 168 -7.49 -20.96 -3.58
N PRO A 169 -7.21 -22.07 -4.31
CA PRO A 169 -8.19 -23.14 -4.54
C PRO A 169 -8.75 -23.78 -3.27
N ASP A 170 -7.98 -23.81 -2.19
CA ASP A 170 -8.41 -24.34 -0.88
C ASP A 170 -9.52 -23.50 -0.24
N LEU A 171 -9.59 -22.20 -0.53
CA LEU A 171 -10.67 -21.32 -0.08
C LEU A 171 -12.02 -21.64 -0.72
N LYS A 172 -12.04 -22.35 -1.84
CA LYS A 172 -13.27 -22.78 -2.51
C LYS A 172 -14.15 -23.63 -1.59
N LYS A 173 -13.55 -24.49 -0.77
CA LYS A 173 -14.30 -25.31 0.20
C LYS A 173 -14.97 -24.44 1.28
N ILE A 174 -14.27 -23.38 1.74
CA ILE A 174 -14.83 -22.45 2.72
C ILE A 174 -16.00 -21.67 2.10
N TYR A 175 -15.81 -21.17 0.87
CA TYR A 175 -16.87 -20.51 0.11
C TYR A 175 -18.10 -21.43 -0.07
N GLN A 176 -17.90 -22.68 -0.48
CA GLN A 176 -18.98 -23.64 -0.71
C GLN A 176 -19.76 -23.96 0.57
N SER A 177 -19.10 -23.95 1.74
CA SER A 177 -19.78 -24.19 3.03
C SER A 177 -20.62 -23.00 3.50
N ASP A 178 -20.18 -21.77 3.21
CA ASP A 178 -20.92 -20.54 3.54
C ASP A 178 -20.62 -19.43 2.51
N PRO A 179 -21.31 -19.44 1.35
CA PRO A 179 -21.08 -18.43 0.33
C PRO A 179 -21.31 -16.99 0.81
N LYS A 180 -22.36 -16.77 1.62
CA LYS A 180 -22.72 -15.42 2.11
C LYS A 180 -21.76 -14.92 3.19
N GLY A 181 -21.18 -15.82 3.96
CA GLY A 181 -20.23 -15.49 5.02
C GLY A 181 -18.79 -15.39 4.52
N PHE A 182 -18.48 -15.71 3.26
CA PHE A 182 -17.11 -15.74 2.75
C PHE A 182 -16.40 -14.37 2.84
N GLY A 183 -17.11 -13.27 2.54
CA GLY A 183 -16.56 -11.92 2.73
C GLY A 183 -16.18 -11.64 4.19
N LYS A 184 -17.07 -11.99 5.13
CA LYS A 184 -16.79 -11.85 6.57
C LYS A 184 -15.66 -12.74 7.05
N TYR A 185 -15.52 -13.94 6.49
CA TYR A 185 -14.39 -14.82 6.74
C TYR A 185 -13.08 -14.11 6.33
N MET A 186 -12.99 -13.60 5.11
CA MET A 186 -11.80 -12.90 4.62
C MET A 186 -11.50 -11.62 5.41
N GLU A 187 -12.52 -10.87 5.81
CA GLU A 187 -12.40 -9.70 6.68
C GLU A 187 -11.76 -10.04 8.03
N GLY A 188 -12.18 -11.15 8.64
CA GLY A 188 -11.59 -11.66 9.89
C GLY A 188 -10.12 -12.04 9.80
N TYR A 189 -9.58 -12.12 8.59
CA TYR A 189 -8.17 -12.38 8.31
C TYR A 189 -7.45 -11.25 7.56
N LEU A 190 -7.99 -10.05 7.56
CA LEU A 190 -7.46 -8.90 6.82
C LEU A 190 -5.94 -8.71 7.04
N GLU A 191 -5.48 -8.78 8.29
CA GLU A 191 -4.08 -8.59 8.67
C GLU A 191 -3.15 -9.77 8.26
N PHE A 192 -3.74 -10.87 7.78
CA PHE A 192 -3.02 -12.10 7.42
C PHE A 192 -3.08 -12.41 5.93
N ILE A 193 -3.81 -11.61 5.14
CA ILE A 193 -3.89 -11.83 3.69
C ILE A 193 -2.50 -11.67 3.08
N TYR A 194 -2.11 -12.62 2.25
CA TYR A 194 -0.90 -12.54 1.45
C TYR A 194 -1.14 -13.11 0.05
N HIS A 195 -0.22 -12.81 -0.86
CA HIS A 195 -0.26 -13.22 -2.24
C HIS A 195 0.89 -14.18 -2.55
N ASP A 196 0.52 -15.37 -3.07
CA ASP A 196 1.42 -16.37 -3.59
C ASP A 196 0.73 -16.97 -4.84
N ASN A 197 0.88 -16.32 -5.97
CA ASN A 197 0.09 -16.47 -7.18
C ASN A 197 -1.43 -16.23 -7.00
N THR A 198 -1.97 -16.46 -5.82
CA THR A 198 -3.36 -16.25 -5.42
C THR A 198 -3.42 -15.67 -4.01
N TYR A 199 -4.55 -15.06 -3.65
CA TYR A 199 -4.76 -14.48 -2.34
C TYR A 199 -5.33 -15.51 -1.37
N LYS A 200 -4.75 -15.54 -0.16
CA LYS A 200 -5.23 -16.37 0.95
C LYS A 200 -4.80 -15.82 2.31
N PRO A 201 -5.49 -16.19 3.40
CA PRO A 201 -5.01 -15.93 4.75
C PRO A 201 -3.80 -16.79 5.11
N ASP A 202 -2.84 -16.22 5.82
CA ASP A 202 -1.75 -16.97 6.45
C ASP A 202 -2.16 -17.51 7.82
N LEU A 203 -2.66 -18.74 7.82
CA LEU A 203 -3.08 -19.41 9.06
C LEU A 203 -1.87 -19.82 9.92
N GLU A 204 -0.69 -20.04 9.32
CA GLU A 204 0.55 -20.35 10.04
C GLU A 204 0.97 -19.14 10.90
N LEU A 205 0.90 -17.95 10.33
CA LEU A 205 1.19 -16.70 11.05
C LEU A 205 0.26 -16.51 12.25
N LYS A 206 -1.04 -16.70 12.04
CA LYS A 206 -2.03 -16.62 13.11
C LYS A 206 -1.78 -17.64 14.23
N SER A 207 -1.36 -18.87 13.89
CA SER A 207 -1.06 -19.90 14.87
C SER A 207 0.14 -19.57 15.76
N LEU A 208 1.06 -18.71 15.31
CA LEU A 208 2.19 -18.19 16.08
C LEU A 208 1.82 -17.02 17.00
N GLY A 209 0.54 -16.58 17.00
CA GLY A 209 0.08 -15.42 17.77
C GLY A 209 0.63 -14.09 17.25
N ILE A 210 1.09 -14.02 16.01
CA ILE A 210 1.58 -12.80 15.37
C ILE A 210 0.38 -12.03 14.83
N PRO A 211 0.21 -10.74 15.17
CA PRO A 211 -1.03 -10.02 14.91
C PRO A 211 -1.20 -9.58 13.44
N SER A 212 -0.12 -9.41 12.71
CA SER A 212 -0.13 -8.90 11.33
C SER A 212 1.12 -9.32 10.58
N ASN A 213 1.05 -9.43 9.24
CA ASN A 213 2.18 -9.75 8.38
C ASN A 213 2.80 -8.51 7.70
N ARG A 214 2.43 -7.30 8.09
CA ARG A 214 2.87 -6.05 7.44
C ARG A 214 3.66 -5.10 8.34
N GLN A 215 4.12 -5.57 9.49
CA GLN A 215 4.89 -4.77 10.45
C GLN A 215 6.35 -5.23 10.52
N ALA A 216 7.28 -4.29 10.74
CA ALA A 216 8.70 -4.61 10.89
C ALA A 216 8.95 -5.62 12.03
N GLN A 217 8.21 -5.48 13.15
CA GLN A 217 8.27 -6.39 14.29
C GLN A 217 7.92 -7.85 13.92
N THR A 218 7.13 -8.04 12.87
CA THR A 218 6.82 -9.39 12.35
C THR A 218 8.07 -10.05 11.78
N LEU A 219 8.90 -9.30 11.04
CA LEU A 219 10.18 -9.80 10.51
C LEU A 219 11.16 -10.09 11.64
N GLU A 220 11.28 -9.20 12.63
CA GLU A 220 12.09 -9.44 13.83
C GLU A 220 11.68 -10.73 14.54
N ARG A 221 10.37 -10.96 14.66
CA ARG A 221 9.83 -12.17 15.26
C ARG A 221 10.21 -13.42 14.46
N PHE A 222 10.09 -13.42 13.14
CA PHE A 222 10.52 -14.53 12.30
C PHE A 222 12.00 -14.83 12.47
N ILE A 223 12.84 -13.79 12.49
CA ILE A 223 14.28 -13.94 12.69
C ILE A 223 14.59 -14.55 14.06
N SER A 224 13.86 -14.14 15.11
CA SER A 224 14.03 -14.72 16.44
C SER A 224 13.67 -16.22 16.51
N LEU A 225 12.66 -16.64 15.75
CA LEU A 225 12.23 -18.04 15.66
C LEU A 225 13.24 -18.95 14.94
N LEU A 226 14.19 -18.40 14.18
CA LEU A 226 15.28 -19.17 13.59
C LEU A 226 16.23 -19.80 14.63
N GLU A 227 16.24 -19.27 15.85
CA GLU A 227 17.06 -19.78 16.96
C GLU A 227 16.39 -20.95 17.72
N ASP A 228 15.09 -21.18 17.49
CA ASP A 228 14.36 -22.33 18.05
C ASP A 228 14.35 -23.48 17.03
N GLU A 229 15.06 -24.56 17.32
CA GLU A 229 15.17 -25.74 16.44
C GLU A 229 13.79 -26.32 16.03
N LYS A 230 12.76 -26.17 16.87
CA LYS A 230 11.41 -26.69 16.55
C LYS A 230 10.65 -25.77 15.57
N GLN A 231 11.00 -24.50 15.54
CA GLN A 231 10.30 -23.49 14.73
C GLN A 231 11.12 -22.97 13.55
N LYS A 232 12.41 -23.29 13.49
CA LYS A 232 13.36 -22.82 12.48
C LYS A 232 12.87 -23.04 11.04
N GLY A 233 12.35 -24.25 10.74
CA GLY A 233 11.82 -24.55 9.40
C GLY A 233 10.63 -23.70 9.02
N LEU A 234 9.70 -23.43 9.98
CA LEU A 234 8.59 -22.55 9.76
C LEU A 234 9.05 -21.09 9.61
N ALA A 235 9.98 -20.65 10.46
CA ALA A 235 10.55 -19.31 10.39
C ALA A 235 11.21 -19.03 9.04
N GLN A 236 12.02 -19.96 8.52
CA GLN A 236 12.61 -19.84 7.18
C GLN A 236 11.55 -19.73 6.09
N LYS A 237 10.52 -20.57 6.15
CA LYS A 237 9.39 -20.53 5.21
C LYS A 237 8.67 -19.16 5.21
N LEU A 238 8.44 -18.60 6.40
CA LEU A 238 7.79 -17.30 6.55
C LEU A 238 8.67 -16.15 6.03
N LEU A 239 9.96 -16.15 6.34
CA LEU A 239 10.90 -15.16 5.81
C LEU A 239 10.94 -15.19 4.27
N LEU A 240 11.04 -16.37 3.66
CA LEU A 240 10.99 -16.50 2.19
C LEU A 240 9.65 -16.06 1.59
N ARG A 241 8.55 -16.23 2.34
CA ARG A 241 7.21 -15.81 1.91
C ARG A 241 7.06 -14.29 1.86
N TYR A 242 7.57 -13.60 2.88
CA TYR A 242 7.30 -12.18 3.09
C TYR A 242 8.41 -11.24 2.64
N THR A 243 9.64 -11.73 2.49
CA THR A 243 10.77 -10.89 2.10
C THR A 243 11.23 -11.14 0.67
N THR A 244 12.12 -10.29 0.19
CA THR A 244 12.78 -10.45 -1.12
C THR A 244 14.05 -11.32 -1.02
N GLU A 245 14.43 -11.74 0.21
CA GLU A 245 15.71 -12.37 0.51
C GLU A 245 15.60 -13.86 0.81
N SER A 246 16.74 -14.55 0.76
CA SER A 246 16.85 -15.98 1.01
C SER A 246 18.10 -16.36 1.81
N PHE A 247 18.38 -15.61 2.87
CA PHE A 247 19.55 -15.89 3.73
C PHE A 247 19.43 -17.23 4.46
N GLN A 248 20.59 -17.83 4.74
CA GLN A 248 20.66 -19.16 5.33
C GLN A 248 20.85 -19.15 6.86
N THR A 249 21.37 -18.06 7.41
CA THR A 249 21.71 -17.97 8.82
C THR A 249 20.99 -16.82 9.54
N PRO A 250 20.69 -16.97 10.85
CA PRO A 250 20.12 -15.89 11.64
C PRO A 250 20.96 -14.60 11.64
N ALA A 251 22.29 -14.73 11.58
CA ALA A 251 23.19 -13.58 11.54
C ALA A 251 23.06 -12.76 10.27
N GLN A 252 22.89 -13.44 9.11
CA GLN A 252 22.65 -12.76 7.84
C GLN A 252 21.30 -12.00 7.88
N TRP A 253 20.25 -12.63 8.39
CA TRP A 253 18.94 -12.00 8.55
C TRP A 253 18.98 -10.80 9.49
N LYS A 254 19.67 -10.90 10.64
CA LYS A 254 19.83 -9.80 11.59
C LYS A 254 20.64 -8.63 11.01
N GLY A 255 21.61 -8.91 10.16
CA GLY A 255 22.41 -7.88 9.51
C GLY A 255 21.72 -7.21 8.33
N TRP A 256 20.69 -7.86 7.79
CA TRP A 256 19.90 -7.31 6.69
C TRP A 256 18.76 -6.42 7.21
N LEU A 257 18.05 -6.80 8.27
CA LEU A 257 16.95 -6.05 8.87
C LEU A 257 17.47 -4.83 9.65
#